data_f21bb793c8c3712a84114da11260c409
#
_entry.id   f21bb793c8c3712a84114da11260c409
#
_cell.length_a   1.000
_cell.length_b   1.000
_cell.length_c   1.000
_cell.angle_alpha   90.00
_cell.angle_beta   90.00
_cell.angle_gamma   90.00
#
_symmetry.space_group_name_H-M   'P 1'
#
loop_
_entity.id
_entity.type
_entity.pdbx_description
1 polymer ?
#
loop_
_entity_poly.entity_id
_entity_poly.type
_entity_poly.pdbx_seq_one_letter_code
_entity_poly.pdbx_strand_id
1 'polypeptide(L)'
;LDNSIIEEICSNIEGTVVAANYNCPGQVVISGEVSAVKNACEKLSEAGARRALILPVGGAFHSELMKDAKDELSKAIKEISFNSPICPIYQNVNGKPEHLVDNIKRNLISQLTSPVKWTQSVNKMIDDGCQDFIEIGPGKVLQGLIKKINRDTNVSFPNL
;
A
#
# COMPACT_ATOMS: atom_id res chain seq x y z
N LEU A 1 -8.89 2.42 14.92
CA LEU A 1 -8.69 1.01 15.21
C LEU A 1 -7.25 0.62 14.93
N ASP A 2 -6.76 -0.39 15.64
CA ASP A 2 -5.48 -1.02 15.37
C ASP A 2 -5.57 -1.89 14.11
N ASN A 3 -4.44 -2.04 13.39
CA ASN A 3 -4.41 -2.80 12.14
C ASN A 3 -4.82 -4.25 12.34
N SER A 4 -4.42 -4.88 13.45
CA SER A 4 -4.78 -6.26 13.80
C SER A 4 -6.29 -6.47 13.91
N ILE A 5 -7.02 -5.50 14.47
CA ILE A 5 -8.49 -5.56 14.56
C ILE A 5 -9.11 -5.48 13.16
N ILE A 6 -8.57 -4.62 12.29
CA ILE A 6 -9.06 -4.49 10.92
C ILE A 6 -8.81 -5.79 10.14
N GLU A 7 -7.62 -6.38 10.27
CA GLU A 7 -7.25 -7.64 9.63
C GLU A 7 -8.11 -8.80 10.11
N GLU A 8 -8.36 -8.89 11.42
CA GLU A 8 -9.22 -9.90 12.04
C GLU A 8 -10.67 -9.78 11.54
N ILE A 9 -11.23 -8.57 11.53
CA ILE A 9 -12.58 -8.35 11.01
C ILE A 9 -12.64 -8.77 9.54
N CYS A 10 -11.70 -8.33 8.69
CA CYS A 10 -11.67 -8.71 7.29
C CYS A 10 -11.59 -10.23 7.10
N SER A 11 -10.76 -10.93 7.89
CA SER A 11 -10.60 -12.39 7.79
C SER A 11 -11.84 -13.19 8.20
N ASN A 12 -12.74 -12.61 9.00
CA ASN A 12 -13.96 -13.24 9.48
C ASN A 12 -15.19 -12.91 8.61
N ILE A 13 -15.04 -12.12 7.54
CA ILE A 13 -16.12 -11.83 6.60
C ILE A 13 -16.19 -12.94 5.54
N GLU A 14 -17.40 -13.35 5.18
CA GLU A 14 -17.64 -14.22 4.05
C GLU A 14 -17.33 -13.49 2.72
N GLY A 15 -16.60 -14.14 1.83
CA GLY A 15 -16.08 -13.56 0.60
C GLY A 15 -14.68 -12.97 0.75
N THR A 16 -14.21 -12.32 -0.31
CA THR A 16 -12.86 -11.75 -0.33
C THR A 16 -12.87 -10.30 0.10
N VAL A 17 -12.27 -10.00 1.26
CA VAL A 17 -11.93 -8.64 1.69
C VAL A 17 -10.66 -8.66 2.52
N VAL A 18 -9.74 -7.74 2.23
CA VAL A 18 -8.41 -7.67 2.85
C VAL A 18 -8.03 -6.23 3.18
N ALA A 19 -7.13 -6.04 4.15
CA ALA A 19 -6.44 -4.78 4.34
C ALA A 19 -5.48 -4.57 3.16
N ALA A 20 -5.77 -3.57 2.33
CA ALA A 20 -5.10 -3.33 1.05
C ALA A 20 -4.04 -2.23 1.12
N ASN A 21 -4.24 -1.16 1.91
CA ASN A 21 -3.27 -0.09 2.05
C ASN A 21 -3.13 0.34 3.52
N TYR A 22 -1.92 0.25 4.05
CA TYR A 22 -1.53 0.80 5.34
C TYR A 22 -0.96 2.20 5.13
N ASN A 23 -1.83 3.21 5.02
CA ASN A 23 -1.46 4.56 4.59
C ASN A 23 -0.73 5.37 5.67
N CYS A 24 -1.26 5.39 6.87
CA CYS A 24 -0.63 6.02 8.04
C CYS A 24 -1.35 5.51 9.32
N PRO A 25 -0.83 5.77 10.52
CA PRO A 25 -1.50 5.42 11.76
C PRO A 25 -2.96 5.87 11.76
N GLY A 26 -3.88 4.91 11.97
CA GLY A 26 -5.33 5.14 11.97
C GLY A 26 -6.00 5.29 10.60
N GLN A 27 -5.26 5.03 9.49
CA GLN A 27 -5.83 5.06 8.14
C GLN A 27 -5.42 3.84 7.33
N VAL A 28 -6.35 2.91 7.17
CA VAL A 28 -6.22 1.70 6.35
C VAL A 28 -7.32 1.70 5.28
N VAL A 29 -6.98 1.24 4.09
CA VAL A 29 -7.95 0.94 3.03
C VAL A 29 -8.14 -0.57 3.00
N ILE A 30 -9.38 -1.01 2.93
CA ILE A 30 -9.75 -2.41 2.67
C ILE A 30 -10.20 -2.56 1.22
N SER A 31 -10.00 -3.74 0.65
CA SER A 31 -10.31 -4.03 -0.75
C SER A 31 -10.82 -5.46 -0.90
N GLY A 32 -11.77 -5.67 -1.83
CA GLY A 32 -12.36 -6.98 -2.04
C GLY A 32 -13.66 -6.94 -2.84
N GLU A 33 -14.47 -7.96 -2.68
CA GLU A 33 -15.81 -8.06 -3.26
C GLU A 33 -16.72 -6.98 -2.66
N VAL A 34 -17.62 -6.43 -3.47
CA VAL A 34 -18.48 -5.31 -3.07
C VAL A 34 -19.32 -5.64 -1.82
N SER A 35 -19.90 -6.84 -1.77
CA SER A 35 -20.68 -7.32 -0.62
C SER A 35 -19.82 -7.47 0.63
N ALA A 36 -18.65 -8.10 0.49
CA ALA A 36 -17.71 -8.33 1.59
C ALA A 36 -17.17 -7.01 2.15
N VAL A 37 -16.82 -6.05 1.27
CA VAL A 37 -16.36 -4.71 1.69
C VAL A 37 -17.46 -3.95 2.45
N LYS A 38 -18.72 -4.01 2.00
CA LYS A 38 -19.84 -3.38 2.70
C LYS A 38 -20.04 -3.96 4.10
N ASN A 39 -20.08 -5.29 4.20
CA ASN A 39 -20.20 -5.97 5.49
C ASN A 39 -19.01 -5.66 6.42
N ALA A 40 -17.78 -5.65 5.89
CA ALA A 40 -16.60 -5.25 6.65
C ALA A 40 -16.71 -3.81 7.17
N CYS A 41 -17.20 -2.86 6.35
CA CYS A 41 -17.40 -1.47 6.77
C CYS A 41 -18.40 -1.34 7.94
N GLU A 42 -19.49 -2.12 7.93
CA GLU A 42 -20.45 -2.17 9.03
C GLU A 42 -19.81 -2.71 10.31
N LYS A 43 -19.10 -3.85 10.23
CA LYS A 43 -18.39 -4.46 11.36
C LYS A 43 -17.27 -3.57 11.91
N LEU A 44 -16.52 -2.91 11.06
CA LEU A 44 -15.50 -1.95 11.47
C LEU A 44 -16.10 -0.75 12.19
N SER A 45 -17.27 -0.27 11.75
CA SER A 45 -17.98 0.81 12.41
C SER A 45 -18.50 0.38 13.80
N GLU A 46 -19.07 -0.83 13.92
CA GLU A 46 -19.47 -1.42 15.20
C GLU A 46 -18.29 -1.57 16.18
N ALA A 47 -17.10 -1.91 15.65
CA ALA A 47 -15.87 -2.02 16.41
C ALA A 47 -15.25 -0.66 16.80
N GLY A 48 -15.84 0.47 16.39
CA GLY A 48 -15.41 1.82 16.77
C GLY A 48 -14.53 2.53 15.75
N ALA A 49 -14.55 2.13 14.47
CA ALA A 49 -13.92 2.92 13.41
C ALA A 49 -14.61 4.30 13.31
N ARG A 50 -13.80 5.36 13.35
CA ARG A 50 -14.34 6.75 13.25
C ARG A 50 -15.03 7.03 11.91
N ARG A 51 -14.58 6.36 10.85
CA ARG A 51 -15.14 6.44 9.50
C ARG A 51 -14.89 5.12 8.77
N ALA A 52 -15.91 4.60 8.11
CA ALA A 52 -15.84 3.53 7.13
C ALA A 52 -16.53 4.04 5.87
N LEU A 53 -15.76 4.41 4.85
CA LEU A 53 -16.26 5.08 3.63
C LEU A 53 -15.97 4.20 2.42
N ILE A 54 -16.95 3.99 1.58
CA ILE A 54 -16.79 3.35 0.28
C ILE A 54 -16.11 4.33 -0.68
N LEU A 55 -14.99 3.92 -1.27
CA LEU A 55 -14.29 4.73 -2.26
C LEU A 55 -14.84 4.44 -3.67
N PRO A 56 -14.95 5.46 -4.55
CA PRO A 56 -15.44 5.29 -5.91
C PRO A 56 -14.34 4.73 -6.82
N VAL A 57 -13.90 3.48 -6.56
CA VAL A 57 -12.88 2.77 -7.34
C VAL A 57 -13.48 1.54 -8.02
N GLY A 58 -13.02 1.25 -9.23
CA GLY A 58 -13.61 0.20 -10.08
C GLY A 58 -12.94 -1.18 -9.96
N GLY A 59 -12.06 -1.41 -8.97
CA GLY A 59 -11.34 -2.69 -8.85
C GLY A 59 -10.96 -3.03 -7.43
N ALA A 60 -10.82 -4.32 -7.15
CA ALA A 60 -10.37 -4.86 -5.86
C ALA A 60 -8.84 -4.90 -5.78
N PHE A 61 -8.19 -3.72 -5.97
CA PHE A 61 -6.73 -3.60 -5.98
C PHE A 61 -6.09 -4.13 -4.70
N HIS A 62 -4.91 -4.73 -4.85
CA HIS A 62 -4.12 -5.29 -3.75
C HIS A 62 -4.79 -6.47 -3.04
N SER A 63 -5.71 -7.19 -3.71
CA SER A 63 -6.34 -8.42 -3.26
C SER A 63 -6.12 -9.56 -4.27
N GLU A 64 -6.42 -10.79 -3.89
CA GLU A 64 -6.33 -11.96 -4.77
C GLU A 64 -7.24 -11.86 -6.01
N LEU A 65 -8.26 -11.00 -5.99
CA LEU A 65 -9.12 -10.73 -7.14
C LEU A 65 -8.40 -10.05 -8.32
N MET A 66 -7.17 -9.56 -8.10
CA MET A 66 -6.30 -9.01 -9.14
C MET A 66 -5.36 -10.05 -9.78
N LYS A 67 -5.60 -11.35 -9.57
CA LYS A 67 -4.71 -12.42 -10.02
C LYS A 67 -4.50 -12.42 -11.54
N ASP A 68 -5.55 -12.26 -12.32
CA ASP A 68 -5.44 -12.26 -13.79
C ASP A 68 -4.56 -11.09 -14.28
N ALA A 69 -4.77 -9.90 -13.73
CA ALA A 69 -3.93 -8.74 -14.03
C ALA A 69 -2.47 -8.94 -13.60
N LYS A 70 -2.24 -9.63 -12.46
CA LYS A 70 -0.91 -10.02 -12.00
C LYS A 70 -0.21 -10.95 -12.99
N ASP A 71 -0.94 -11.92 -13.54
CA ASP A 71 -0.39 -12.88 -14.50
C ASP A 71 -0.01 -12.20 -15.82
N GLU A 72 -0.81 -11.23 -16.29
CA GLU A 72 -0.49 -10.41 -17.46
C GLU A 72 0.73 -9.50 -17.20
N LEU A 73 0.76 -8.80 -16.06
CA LEU A 73 1.91 -7.98 -15.67
C LEU A 73 3.19 -8.81 -15.55
N SER A 74 3.08 -10.04 -15.02
CA SER A 74 4.23 -10.95 -14.90
C SER A 74 4.85 -11.28 -16.26
N LYS A 75 4.03 -11.48 -17.30
CA LYS A 75 4.51 -11.71 -18.67
C LYS A 75 5.27 -10.48 -19.18
N ALA A 76 4.66 -9.29 -19.05
CA ALA A 76 5.29 -8.04 -19.51
C ALA A 76 6.62 -7.76 -18.77
N ILE A 77 6.69 -7.95 -17.46
CA ILE A 77 7.91 -7.74 -16.66
C ILE A 77 9.04 -8.70 -17.08
N LYS A 78 8.72 -9.95 -17.46
CA LYS A 78 9.72 -10.92 -17.91
C LYS A 78 10.39 -10.52 -19.24
N GLU A 79 9.67 -9.80 -20.11
CA GLU A 79 10.16 -9.35 -21.41
C GLU A 79 11.01 -8.07 -21.33
N ILE A 80 10.96 -7.34 -20.19
CA ILE A 80 11.69 -6.09 -20.03
C ILE A 80 13.03 -6.33 -19.33
N SER A 81 14.09 -5.72 -19.88
CA SER A 81 15.39 -5.67 -19.23
C SER A 81 15.39 -4.60 -18.13
N PHE A 82 15.84 -4.97 -16.94
CA PHE A 82 16.01 -4.07 -15.80
C PHE A 82 17.50 -3.88 -15.53
N ASN A 83 17.89 -2.63 -15.33
CA ASN A 83 19.23 -2.31 -14.84
C ASN A 83 19.26 -2.34 -13.31
N SER A 84 20.41 -2.61 -12.73
CA SER A 84 20.61 -2.49 -11.28
C SER A 84 20.37 -1.04 -10.83
N PRO A 85 19.62 -0.82 -9.76
CA PRO A 85 19.38 0.52 -9.26
C PRO A 85 20.68 1.12 -8.67
N ILE A 86 20.83 2.44 -8.80
CA ILE A 86 21.98 3.18 -8.24
C ILE A 86 21.79 3.54 -6.76
N CYS A 87 20.57 3.37 -6.25
CA CYS A 87 20.18 3.61 -4.86
C CYS A 87 19.15 2.56 -4.44
N PRO A 88 18.91 2.37 -3.13
CA PRO A 88 17.89 1.43 -2.65
C PRO A 88 16.50 1.83 -3.12
N ILE A 89 15.70 0.85 -3.52
CA ILE A 89 14.29 1.02 -3.89
C ILE A 89 13.41 0.41 -2.81
N TYR A 90 12.57 1.23 -2.18
CA TYR A 90 11.59 0.77 -1.19
C TYR A 90 10.27 0.50 -1.90
N GLN A 91 9.91 -0.79 -1.98
CA GLN A 91 8.70 -1.21 -2.67
C GLN A 91 7.56 -1.48 -1.67
N ASN A 92 6.34 -1.15 -2.08
CA ASN A 92 5.17 -1.19 -1.21
C ASN A 92 4.87 -2.57 -0.61
N VAL A 93 5.22 -3.66 -1.31
CA VAL A 93 4.86 -5.04 -0.91
C VAL A 93 5.56 -5.49 0.38
N ASN A 94 6.80 -5.06 0.59
CA ASN A 94 7.61 -5.50 1.74
C ASN A 94 8.07 -4.35 2.65
N GLY A 95 8.03 -3.09 2.16
CA GLY A 95 8.45 -1.91 2.90
C GLY A 95 9.93 -1.89 3.26
N LYS A 96 10.79 -2.56 2.47
CA LYS A 96 12.23 -2.72 2.74
C LYS A 96 13.05 -2.22 1.56
N PRO A 97 14.32 -1.79 1.80
CA PRO A 97 15.24 -1.45 0.71
C PRO A 97 15.58 -2.68 -0.12
N GLU A 98 15.62 -2.51 -1.42
CA GLU A 98 15.95 -3.56 -2.37
C GLU A 98 16.94 -3.04 -3.43
N HIS A 99 17.92 -3.85 -3.77
CA HIS A 99 18.96 -3.56 -4.77
C HIS A 99 19.02 -4.61 -5.88
N LEU A 100 18.51 -5.82 -5.60
CA LEU A 100 18.59 -6.93 -6.54
C LEU A 100 17.44 -6.87 -7.54
N VAL A 101 17.80 -6.82 -8.83
CA VAL A 101 16.83 -6.74 -9.93
C VAL A 101 15.76 -7.84 -9.86
N ASP A 102 16.15 -9.07 -9.56
CA ASP A 102 15.20 -10.19 -9.49
C ASP A 102 14.18 -10.03 -8.34
N ASN A 103 14.63 -9.47 -7.22
CA ASN A 103 13.74 -9.16 -6.10
C ASN A 103 12.79 -8.02 -6.46
N ILE A 104 13.31 -6.96 -7.12
CA ILE A 104 12.51 -5.83 -7.58
C ILE A 104 11.41 -6.32 -8.53
N LYS A 105 11.74 -7.17 -9.51
CA LYS A 105 10.77 -7.77 -10.43
C LYS A 105 9.70 -8.59 -9.70
N ARG A 106 10.12 -9.46 -8.76
CA ARG A 106 9.17 -10.25 -7.96
C ARG A 106 8.24 -9.38 -7.14
N ASN A 107 8.76 -8.34 -6.52
CA ASN A 107 7.97 -7.41 -5.71
C ASN A 107 6.96 -6.64 -6.57
N LEU A 108 7.33 -6.18 -7.77
CA LEU A 108 6.42 -5.52 -8.71
C LEU A 108 5.25 -6.43 -9.10
N ILE A 109 5.53 -7.70 -9.41
CA ILE A 109 4.51 -8.69 -9.74
C ILE A 109 3.60 -8.97 -8.52
N SER A 110 4.20 -9.15 -7.35
CA SER A 110 3.46 -9.47 -6.13
C SER A 110 2.56 -8.32 -5.67
N GLN A 111 2.91 -7.08 -6.01
CA GLN A 111 2.20 -5.87 -5.55
C GLN A 111 0.72 -5.85 -5.95
N LEU A 112 0.35 -6.42 -7.10
CA LEU A 112 -1.05 -6.43 -7.55
C LEU A 112 -1.99 -7.19 -6.62
N THR A 113 -1.49 -8.23 -5.95
CA THR A 113 -2.28 -9.06 -5.02
C THR A 113 -1.82 -8.93 -3.56
N SER A 114 -0.96 -7.95 -3.26
CA SER A 114 -0.40 -7.76 -1.93
C SER A 114 -0.63 -6.35 -1.42
N PRO A 115 -0.75 -6.15 -0.11
CA PRO A 115 -1.01 -4.84 0.45
C PRO A 115 0.11 -3.83 0.18
N VAL A 116 -0.26 -2.56 0.13
CA VAL A 116 0.65 -1.41 0.14
C VAL A 116 1.05 -1.11 1.58
N LYS A 117 2.29 -1.39 1.93
CA LYS A 117 2.87 -1.16 3.26
C LYS A 117 3.52 0.22 3.35
N TRP A 118 2.76 1.28 3.03
CA TRP A 118 3.29 2.64 2.97
C TRP A 118 3.87 3.12 4.30
N THR A 119 3.11 2.94 5.39
CA THR A 119 3.59 3.29 6.74
C THR A 119 4.91 2.61 7.08
N GLN A 120 5.00 1.30 6.80
CA GLN A 120 6.21 0.52 7.07
C GLN A 120 7.38 0.97 6.18
N SER A 121 7.11 1.30 4.90
CA SER A 121 8.12 1.81 3.98
C SER A 121 8.70 3.15 4.47
N VAL A 122 7.84 4.09 4.84
CA VAL A 122 8.28 5.41 5.32
C VAL A 122 9.06 5.28 6.64
N ASN A 123 8.57 4.51 7.60
CA ASN A 123 9.30 4.27 8.84
C ASN A 123 10.68 3.67 8.57
N LYS A 124 10.75 2.67 7.69
CA LYS A 124 12.03 2.05 7.34
C LYS A 124 12.99 3.02 6.65
N MET A 125 12.51 3.89 5.76
CA MET A 125 13.34 4.94 5.15
C MET A 125 13.89 5.90 6.21
N ILE A 126 13.07 6.29 7.20
CA ILE A 126 13.49 7.16 8.31
C ILE A 126 14.54 6.45 9.18
N ASP A 127 14.32 5.19 9.54
CA ASP A 127 15.27 4.36 10.30
C ASP A 127 16.61 4.20 9.57
N ASP A 128 16.58 4.18 8.23
CA ASP A 128 17.78 4.14 7.38
C ASP A 128 18.42 5.52 7.17
N GLY A 129 17.92 6.58 7.83
CA GLY A 129 18.51 7.90 7.88
C GLY A 129 17.91 8.91 6.88
N CYS A 130 16.81 8.58 6.18
CA CYS A 130 16.16 9.52 5.29
C CYS A 130 15.42 10.60 6.10
N GLN A 131 15.76 11.87 5.86
CA GLN A 131 15.16 13.03 6.52
C GLN A 131 14.29 13.85 5.57
N ASP A 132 14.61 13.83 4.28
CA ASP A 132 13.97 14.63 3.26
C ASP A 132 13.19 13.74 2.28
N PHE A 133 11.92 14.05 2.07
CA PHE A 133 11.04 13.37 1.13
C PHE A 133 10.55 14.35 0.07
N ILE A 134 10.70 13.97 -1.20
CA ILE A 134 10.24 14.76 -2.34
C ILE A 134 9.16 13.97 -3.05
N GLU A 135 7.91 14.46 -3.03
CA GLU A 135 6.82 13.85 -3.79
C GLU A 135 6.88 14.30 -5.23
N ILE A 136 7.05 13.36 -6.15
CA ILE A 136 7.06 13.61 -7.59
C ILE A 136 5.76 13.09 -8.19
N GLY A 137 4.92 14.02 -8.67
CA GLY A 137 3.62 13.70 -9.25
C GLY A 137 2.55 14.75 -8.94
N PRO A 138 1.32 14.57 -9.44
CA PRO A 138 0.23 15.50 -9.18
C PRO A 138 -0.30 15.37 -7.75
N GLY A 139 -0.57 16.50 -7.10
CA GLY A 139 -1.17 16.55 -5.78
C GLY A 139 -0.17 16.52 -4.61
N LYS A 140 -0.68 16.37 -3.39
CA LYS A 140 0.08 16.42 -2.12
C LYS A 140 -0.32 15.30 -1.15
N VAL A 141 -0.75 14.17 -1.68
CA VAL A 141 -1.33 13.09 -0.87
C VAL A 141 -0.26 12.41 -0.03
N LEU A 142 0.88 12.06 -0.65
CA LEU A 142 1.95 11.33 0.04
C LEU A 142 2.62 12.20 1.10
N GLN A 143 2.79 13.51 0.86
CA GLN A 143 3.29 14.44 1.87
C GLN A 143 2.40 14.45 3.12
N GLY A 144 1.07 14.49 2.92
CA GLY A 144 0.12 14.43 4.01
C GLY A 144 0.19 13.13 4.81
N LEU A 145 0.43 12.01 4.15
CA LEU A 145 0.62 10.71 4.80
C LEU A 145 1.94 10.64 5.56
N ILE A 146 3.05 11.10 4.97
CA ILE A 146 4.36 11.15 5.62
C ILE A 146 4.30 11.98 6.90
N LYS A 147 3.70 13.18 6.85
CA LYS A 147 3.54 14.03 8.04
C LYS A 147 2.66 13.43 9.15
N LYS A 148 1.73 12.52 8.80
CA LYS A 148 0.96 11.75 9.78
C LYS A 148 1.75 10.58 10.37
N ILE A 149 2.70 10.02 9.63
CA ILE A 149 3.60 8.96 10.10
C ILE A 149 4.68 9.56 11.01
N ASN A 150 5.35 10.60 10.54
CA ASN A 150 6.35 11.34 11.31
C ASN A 150 6.31 12.83 10.97
N ARG A 151 6.05 13.67 11.98
CA ARG A 151 5.90 15.12 11.82
C ARG A 151 7.23 15.86 11.61
N ASP A 152 8.33 15.24 12.02
CA ASP A 152 9.66 15.87 12.00
C ASP A 152 10.37 15.73 10.65
N THR A 153 9.86 14.85 9.74
CA THR A 153 10.43 14.69 8.40
C THR A 153 10.19 15.93 7.53
N ASN A 154 11.15 16.26 6.68
CA ASN A 154 10.96 17.28 5.65
C ASN A 154 10.21 16.68 4.45
N VAL A 155 9.18 17.38 3.97
CA VAL A 155 8.43 16.98 2.78
C VAL A 155 8.26 18.16 1.84
N SER A 156 8.53 17.94 0.55
CA SER A 156 8.51 19.00 -0.46
C SER A 156 8.08 18.49 -1.84
N PHE A 157 7.91 19.42 -2.78
CA PHE A 157 7.84 19.16 -4.21
C PHE A 157 9.13 19.58 -4.90
N PRO A 158 9.50 18.98 -6.04
CA PRO A 158 10.51 19.58 -6.87
C PRO A 158 10.02 20.94 -7.38
N ASN A 159 10.86 21.95 -7.30
CA ASN A 159 10.66 23.18 -8.06
C ASN A 159 10.98 22.87 -9.53
N LEU A 160 9.95 22.52 -10.29
CA LEU A 160 10.03 22.31 -11.74
C LEU A 160 9.70 23.61 -12.46
#